data_85250428737acc434fc167f4c3432f4a
#
_entry.id   85250428737acc434fc167f4c3432f4a
#
_cell.length_a   1.000
_cell.length_b   1.000
_cell.length_c   1.000
_cell.angle_alpha   90.00
_cell.angle_beta   90.00
_cell.angle_gamma   90.00
#
_symmetry.space_group_name_H-M   'P 1'
#
loop_
_entity.id
_entity.type
_entity.pdbx_description
1 polymer ?
#
loop_
_entity_poly.entity_id
_entity_poly.type
_entity_poly.pdbx_seq_one_letter_code
_entity_poly.pdbx_strand_id
1 'polypeptide(L)'
;MGIVVIGAVFVDIKGYPLSTYIPGGRNAGRVEQVHGGVSRNVAEDIANVELRPTFVGLVDDTGMGLDVIEKLNNHKVNTRFIQRVPYGMGTWLAIFNNDGDVCAAISKRPDTTPLIGLLEEQGDEIFRDCDSIALELDLEKETVKQTLRYAKKYGKKVYAVVSNMSIAMERRDFLQQIDCFVCNQQEAGLLFSDDYGHLEPEEMCRVLAANVWSANIPCMVVTMGDKGAVYAQADGDCGIVPAKKVDVIDTTGAGDAFFAGTVIGLTYGKTLAESCEIGSRLAASVICITENVCPRFRPLEFGLDVPVVD
;
A
#
# COMPACT_ATOMS: atom_id res chain seq x y z
N MET A 1 -16.95 -2.95 11.83
CA MET A 1 -15.81 -2.01 12.04
C MET A 1 -14.96 -1.95 10.77
N GLY A 2 -15.00 -1.30 9.82
CA GLY A 2 -14.19 -1.08 8.61
C GLY A 2 -12.98 -2.00 8.34
N ILE A 3 -12.20 -1.64 7.39
CA ILE A 3 -10.95 -2.34 7.03
C ILE A 3 -9.87 -2.00 8.05
N VAL A 4 -9.16 -3.00 8.58
CA VAL A 4 -7.95 -2.78 9.39
C VAL A 4 -6.75 -2.69 8.47
N VAL A 5 -6.00 -1.60 8.57
CA VAL A 5 -4.75 -1.39 7.84
C VAL A 5 -3.60 -1.47 8.84
N ILE A 6 -2.65 -2.36 8.61
CA ILE A 6 -1.50 -2.55 9.48
C ILE A 6 -0.19 -2.38 8.72
N GLY A 7 0.66 -1.46 9.18
CA GLY A 7 1.93 -1.19 8.53
C GLY A 7 2.71 -0.01 9.08
N ALA A 8 3.73 0.40 8.35
CA ALA A 8 4.66 1.44 8.74
C ALA A 8 4.21 2.84 8.29
N VAL A 9 4.67 3.84 9.05
CA VAL A 9 4.59 5.25 8.70
C VAL A 9 5.97 5.77 8.33
N PHE A 10 6.04 6.59 7.29
CA PHE A 10 7.27 7.26 6.88
C PHE A 10 7.10 8.77 6.82
N VAL A 11 8.22 9.48 6.89
CA VAL A 11 8.34 10.87 6.48
C VAL A 11 9.24 10.90 5.25
N ASP A 12 8.70 11.43 4.16
CA ASP A 12 9.44 11.62 2.93
C ASP A 12 10.04 13.02 2.92
N ILE A 13 11.36 13.09 2.82
CA ILE A 13 12.12 14.35 2.72
C ILE A 13 12.60 14.45 1.27
N LYS A 14 12.00 15.39 0.53
CA LYS A 14 12.24 15.57 -0.90
C LYS A 14 13.01 16.86 -1.14
N GLY A 15 14.17 16.79 -1.80
CA GLY A 15 15.01 17.92 -2.15
C GLY A 15 14.99 18.20 -3.65
N TYR A 16 14.63 19.43 -4.05
CA TYR A 16 14.54 19.86 -5.45
C TYR A 16 15.48 21.03 -5.70
N PRO A 17 16.40 20.97 -6.70
CA PRO A 17 17.29 22.06 -7.03
C PRO A 17 16.52 23.23 -7.68
N LEU A 18 16.89 24.48 -7.35
CA LEU A 18 16.35 25.68 -8.01
C LEU A 18 17.05 26.03 -9.32
N SER A 19 18.23 25.48 -9.57
CA SER A 19 19.01 25.66 -10.79
C SER A 19 19.54 24.30 -11.25
N THR A 20 20.35 24.25 -12.30
CA THR A 20 20.94 22.99 -12.77
C THR A 20 21.58 22.21 -11.63
N TYR A 21 21.13 20.96 -11.46
CA TYR A 21 21.65 20.06 -10.44
C TYR A 21 23.15 19.78 -10.65
N ILE A 22 23.94 19.97 -9.61
CA ILE A 22 25.39 19.72 -9.62
C ILE A 22 25.66 18.49 -8.75
N PRO A 23 25.96 17.31 -9.34
CA PRO A 23 26.32 16.11 -8.58
C PRO A 23 27.55 16.35 -7.70
N GLY A 24 27.47 15.94 -6.42
CA GLY A 24 28.55 16.14 -5.45
C GLY A 24 28.75 17.59 -4.98
N GLY A 25 27.99 18.54 -5.50
CA GLY A 25 28.05 19.96 -5.15
C GLY A 25 26.99 20.37 -4.13
N ARG A 26 27.12 21.62 -3.64
CA ARG A 26 26.08 22.27 -2.83
C ARG A 26 25.06 22.93 -3.76
N ASN A 27 23.86 22.39 -3.80
CA ASN A 27 22.76 22.94 -4.59
C ASN A 27 21.84 23.81 -3.70
N ALA A 28 21.53 25.02 -4.15
CA ALA A 28 20.43 25.77 -3.57
C ALA A 28 19.12 25.15 -4.04
N GLY A 29 18.15 24.96 -3.12
CA GLY A 29 16.97 24.19 -3.46
C GLY A 29 15.80 24.39 -2.51
N ARG A 30 14.70 23.72 -2.82
CA ARG A 30 13.52 23.56 -1.98
C ARG A 30 13.61 22.19 -1.30
N VAL A 31 13.29 22.14 -0.02
CA VAL A 31 13.16 20.90 0.73
C VAL A 31 11.76 20.81 1.28
N GLU A 32 11.10 19.70 1.01
CA GLU A 32 9.76 19.41 1.48
C GLU A 32 9.78 18.20 2.40
N GLN A 33 8.91 18.22 3.40
CA GLN A 33 8.63 17.06 4.24
C GLN A 33 7.16 16.72 4.08
N VAL A 34 6.88 15.49 3.66
CA VAL A 34 5.51 15.01 3.48
C VAL A 34 5.31 13.70 4.22
N HIS A 35 4.09 13.44 4.65
CA HIS A 35 3.75 12.16 5.24
C HIS A 35 3.80 11.08 4.16
N GLY A 36 4.51 10.00 4.44
CA GLY A 36 4.69 8.84 3.58
C GLY A 36 4.33 7.54 4.28
N GLY A 37 4.71 6.45 3.66
CA GLY A 37 4.42 5.09 4.10
C GLY A 37 3.23 4.49 3.39
N VAL A 38 3.45 3.32 2.76
CA VAL A 38 2.44 2.59 1.97
C VAL A 38 1.16 2.42 2.77
N SER A 39 1.23 1.84 3.95
CA SER A 39 0.04 1.57 4.77
C SER A 39 -0.65 2.82 5.27
N ARG A 40 0.10 3.91 5.57
CA ARG A 40 -0.51 5.19 5.95
C ARG A 40 -1.28 5.78 4.76
N ASN A 41 -0.72 5.76 3.55
CA ASN A 41 -1.40 6.20 2.33
C ASN A 41 -2.67 5.38 2.09
N VAL A 42 -2.57 4.05 2.17
CA VAL A 42 -3.73 3.12 2.02
C VAL A 42 -4.85 3.45 3.00
N ALA A 43 -4.54 3.71 4.27
CA ALA A 43 -5.55 4.06 5.26
C ALA A 43 -6.26 5.38 4.92
N GLU A 44 -5.51 6.38 4.45
CA GLU A 44 -6.07 7.67 4.04
C GLU A 44 -6.89 7.54 2.74
N ASP A 45 -6.45 6.74 1.77
CA ASP A 45 -7.19 6.45 0.54
C ASP A 45 -8.53 5.76 0.83
N ILE A 46 -8.55 4.76 1.72
CA ILE A 46 -9.78 4.10 2.16
C ILE A 46 -10.72 5.11 2.83
N ALA A 47 -10.18 5.99 3.67
CA ALA A 47 -10.96 7.02 4.34
C ALA A 47 -11.50 8.08 3.36
N ASN A 48 -10.75 8.40 2.30
CA ASN A 48 -11.17 9.31 1.25
C ASN A 48 -12.30 8.74 0.35
N VAL A 49 -12.54 7.43 0.41
CA VAL A 49 -13.75 6.79 -0.17
C VAL A 49 -14.90 6.78 0.85
N GLU A 50 -14.87 7.64 1.87
CA GLU A 50 -15.87 7.77 2.94
C GLU A 50 -16.10 6.47 3.76
N LEU A 51 -15.11 5.59 3.75
CA LEU A 51 -15.04 4.43 4.65
C LEU A 51 -14.26 4.81 5.91
N ARG A 52 -14.43 4.02 6.99
CA ARG A 52 -13.75 4.30 8.28
C ARG A 52 -12.76 3.19 8.60
N PRO A 53 -11.55 3.22 8.02
CA PRO A 53 -10.53 2.23 8.33
C PRO A 53 -10.00 2.41 9.75
N THR A 54 -9.46 1.33 10.31
CA THR A 54 -8.67 1.36 11.54
C THR A 54 -7.20 1.22 11.16
N PHE A 55 -6.36 2.18 11.56
CA PHE A 55 -4.92 2.09 11.33
C PHE A 55 -4.20 1.55 12.56
N VAL A 56 -3.39 0.52 12.34
CA VAL A 56 -2.53 -0.13 13.35
C VAL A 56 -1.08 0.13 12.95
N GLY A 57 -0.38 0.93 13.72
CA GLY A 57 0.97 1.34 13.36
C GLY A 57 1.69 2.08 14.47
N LEU A 58 2.87 2.59 14.14
CA LEU A 58 3.70 3.35 15.07
C LEU A 58 4.00 4.73 14.50
N VAL A 59 4.13 5.72 15.38
CA VAL A 59 4.66 7.05 15.04
C VAL A 59 5.70 7.47 16.10
N ASP A 60 6.53 8.44 15.73
CA ASP A 60 7.52 9.01 16.65
C ASP A 60 6.88 9.89 17.73
N ASP A 61 7.60 10.05 18.85
CA ASP A 61 7.30 11.01 19.91
C ASP A 61 7.70 12.44 19.52
N THR A 62 7.44 12.84 18.29
CA THR A 62 7.78 14.15 17.71
C THR A 62 6.54 14.91 17.28
N GLY A 63 6.69 16.18 16.96
CA GLY A 63 5.61 16.97 16.35
C GLY A 63 5.10 16.36 15.04
N MET A 64 5.99 15.79 14.24
CA MET A 64 5.63 15.12 12.99
C MET A 64 4.76 13.86 13.24
N GLY A 65 5.08 13.07 14.28
CA GLY A 65 4.25 11.93 14.65
C GLY A 65 2.85 12.32 15.11
N LEU A 66 2.73 13.44 15.85
CA LEU A 66 1.43 14.00 16.25
C LEU A 66 0.64 14.49 15.03
N ASP A 67 1.31 15.15 14.09
CA ASP A 67 0.70 15.67 12.87
C ASP A 67 0.14 14.53 11.98
N VAL A 68 0.85 13.41 11.88
CA VAL A 68 0.32 12.19 11.21
C VAL A 68 -0.98 11.71 11.86
N ILE A 69 -1.00 11.60 13.20
CA ILE A 69 -2.21 11.16 13.93
C ILE A 69 -3.36 12.15 13.69
N GLU A 70 -3.09 13.46 13.77
CA GLU A 70 -4.09 14.51 13.56
C GLU A 70 -4.64 14.46 12.13
N LYS A 71 -3.77 14.32 11.11
CA LYS A 71 -4.19 14.19 9.71
C LYS A 71 -5.09 12.99 9.51
N LEU A 72 -4.71 11.81 10.01
CA LEU A 72 -5.52 10.59 9.92
C LEU A 72 -6.88 10.74 10.62
N ASN A 73 -6.92 11.35 11.81
CA ASN A 73 -8.17 11.64 12.52
C ASN A 73 -9.09 12.59 11.72
N ASN A 74 -8.52 13.62 11.09
CA ASN A 74 -9.27 14.57 10.25
C ASN A 74 -9.90 13.88 9.02
N HIS A 75 -9.26 12.80 8.53
CA HIS A 75 -9.81 11.91 7.50
C HIS A 75 -10.72 10.81 8.07
N LYS A 76 -11.05 10.84 9.36
CA LYS A 76 -11.92 9.86 10.03
C LYS A 76 -11.36 8.42 10.07
N VAL A 77 -10.06 8.26 10.01
CA VAL A 77 -9.38 7.00 10.31
C VAL A 77 -9.44 6.77 11.82
N ASN A 78 -9.77 5.56 12.25
CA ASN A 78 -9.63 5.20 13.66
C ASN A 78 -8.15 5.01 14.00
N THR A 79 -7.59 5.92 14.79
CA THR A 79 -6.17 5.98 15.18
C THR A 79 -5.89 5.42 16.58
N ARG A 80 -6.88 4.79 17.20
CA ARG A 80 -6.76 4.28 18.59
C ARG A 80 -5.61 3.31 18.79
N PHE A 81 -5.23 2.57 17.75
CA PHE A 81 -4.18 1.56 17.77
C PHE A 81 -2.86 2.06 17.15
N ILE A 82 -2.67 3.37 17.12
CA ILE A 82 -1.37 3.98 16.82
C ILE A 82 -0.62 4.17 18.13
N GLN A 83 0.55 3.56 18.25
CA GLN A 83 1.43 3.78 19.40
C GLN A 83 2.50 4.82 19.06
N ARG A 84 2.80 5.67 20.04
CA ARG A 84 3.91 6.62 19.97
C ARG A 84 5.13 6.00 20.64
N VAL A 85 6.19 5.81 19.88
CA VAL A 85 7.44 5.19 20.35
C VAL A 85 8.64 5.90 19.73
N PRO A 86 9.80 5.93 20.41
CA PRO A 86 11.02 6.43 19.79
C PRO A 86 11.32 5.66 18.50
N TYR A 87 11.63 6.38 17.42
CA TYR A 87 11.94 5.79 16.11
C TYR A 87 10.83 4.95 15.46
N GLY A 88 9.57 5.21 15.83
CA GLY A 88 8.40 4.53 15.27
C GLY A 88 8.11 4.87 13.81
N MET A 89 8.72 5.91 13.26
CA MET A 89 8.57 6.30 11.86
C MET A 89 9.85 6.09 11.06
N GLY A 90 9.67 5.67 9.81
CA GLY A 90 10.73 5.63 8.82
C GLY A 90 11.01 7.00 8.21
N THR A 91 12.10 7.10 7.47
CA THR A 91 12.44 8.31 6.70
C THR A 91 12.92 7.89 5.32
N TRP A 92 12.33 8.47 4.29
CA TRP A 92 12.85 8.40 2.93
C TRP A 92 13.38 9.78 2.54
N LEU A 93 14.69 9.87 2.33
CA LEU A 93 15.35 11.09 1.85
C LEU A 93 15.66 10.90 0.37
N ALA A 94 15.11 11.77 -0.48
CA ALA A 94 15.35 11.74 -1.92
C ALA A 94 15.80 13.09 -2.44
N ILE A 95 16.77 13.07 -3.35
CA ILE A 95 17.25 14.22 -4.10
C ILE A 95 16.83 14.03 -5.55
N PHE A 96 16.15 15.02 -6.10
CA PHE A 96 15.66 15.04 -7.47
C PHE A 96 16.58 15.89 -8.36
N ASN A 97 16.66 15.54 -9.66
CA ASN A 97 17.24 16.41 -10.68
C ASN A 97 16.19 17.41 -11.21
N ASN A 98 16.58 18.16 -12.25
CA ASN A 98 15.67 19.15 -12.86
C ASN A 98 14.60 18.51 -13.76
N ASP A 99 14.75 17.25 -14.13
CA ASP A 99 13.81 16.48 -14.93
C ASP A 99 12.77 15.78 -14.05
N GLY A 100 12.94 15.84 -12.71
CA GLY A 100 12.06 15.19 -11.74
C GLY A 100 12.48 13.76 -11.40
N ASP A 101 13.64 13.30 -11.86
CA ASP A 101 14.16 11.97 -11.53
C ASP A 101 14.92 11.96 -10.21
N VAL A 102 14.83 10.85 -9.48
CA VAL A 102 15.60 10.64 -8.25
C VAL A 102 17.06 10.38 -8.57
N CYS A 103 17.95 11.32 -8.20
CA CYS A 103 19.40 11.18 -8.35
C CYS A 103 20.05 10.33 -7.25
N ALA A 104 19.51 10.42 -6.04
CA ALA A 104 19.99 9.69 -4.86
C ALA A 104 18.87 9.57 -3.85
N ALA A 105 18.80 8.42 -3.15
CA ALA A 105 17.87 8.24 -2.06
C ALA A 105 18.49 7.40 -0.94
N ILE A 106 18.06 7.67 0.29
CA ILE A 106 18.37 6.89 1.49
C ILE A 106 17.07 6.61 2.21
N SER A 107 16.80 5.35 2.49
CA SER A 107 15.64 4.93 3.29
C SER A 107 16.10 4.40 4.63
N LYS A 108 15.62 5.04 5.71
CA LYS A 108 15.74 4.54 7.08
C LYS A 108 14.43 3.88 7.46
N ARG A 109 14.44 2.58 7.70
CA ARG A 109 13.25 1.87 8.17
C ARG A 109 12.94 2.20 9.63
N PRO A 110 11.63 2.21 10.03
CA PRO A 110 11.25 2.29 11.42
C PRO A 110 11.57 0.99 12.16
N ASP A 111 11.70 1.08 13.48
CA ASP A 111 11.63 -0.11 14.33
C ASP A 111 10.16 -0.47 14.56
N THR A 112 9.68 -1.54 13.93
CA THR A 112 8.29 -2.00 14.05
C THR A 112 8.11 -3.11 15.09
N THR A 113 9.17 -3.49 15.84
CA THR A 113 9.12 -4.49 16.91
C THR A 113 8.01 -4.23 17.95
N PRO A 114 7.73 -2.98 18.37
CA PRO A 114 6.66 -2.73 19.34
C PRO A 114 5.25 -3.15 18.90
N LEU A 115 5.01 -3.31 17.58
CA LEU A 115 3.73 -3.83 17.09
C LEU A 115 3.45 -5.26 17.59
N ILE A 116 4.48 -6.05 17.88
CA ILE A 116 4.33 -7.41 18.42
C ILE A 116 3.57 -7.36 19.74
N GLY A 117 4.03 -6.52 20.69
CA GLY A 117 3.37 -6.33 21.98
C GLY A 117 1.96 -5.75 21.85
N LEU A 118 1.76 -4.78 20.96
CA LEU A 118 0.43 -4.23 20.68
C LEU A 118 -0.56 -5.31 20.25
N LEU A 119 -0.14 -6.19 19.33
CA LEU A 119 -1.00 -7.26 18.84
C LEU A 119 -1.23 -8.36 19.90
N GLU A 120 -0.26 -8.64 20.77
CA GLU A 120 -0.43 -9.56 21.90
C GLU A 120 -1.48 -9.06 22.89
N GLU A 121 -1.48 -7.75 23.18
CA GLU A 121 -2.36 -7.15 24.16
C GLU A 121 -3.76 -6.84 23.59
N GLN A 122 -3.84 -6.36 22.36
CA GLN A 122 -5.06 -5.78 21.78
C GLN A 122 -5.53 -6.45 20.48
N GLY A 123 -4.85 -7.50 20.02
CA GLY A 123 -5.17 -8.13 18.74
C GLY A 123 -6.61 -8.66 18.65
N ASP A 124 -7.16 -9.17 19.73
CA ASP A 124 -8.55 -9.62 19.76
C ASP A 124 -9.54 -8.46 19.54
N GLU A 125 -9.25 -7.28 20.09
CA GLU A 125 -10.08 -6.09 19.90
C GLU A 125 -9.92 -5.52 18.46
N ILE A 126 -8.71 -5.54 17.93
CA ILE A 126 -8.40 -5.03 16.59
C ILE A 126 -9.11 -5.86 15.50
N PHE A 127 -9.02 -7.20 15.58
CA PHE A 127 -9.36 -8.05 14.44
C PHE A 127 -10.73 -8.75 14.53
N ARG A 128 -11.36 -8.83 15.71
CA ARG A 128 -12.62 -9.56 15.89
C ARG A 128 -13.72 -9.10 14.96
N ASP A 129 -13.95 -7.80 14.90
CA ASP A 129 -15.09 -7.21 14.21
C ASP A 129 -14.70 -6.40 12.96
N CYS A 130 -13.44 -6.53 12.46
CA CYS A 130 -13.06 -5.89 11.22
C CYS A 130 -13.71 -6.59 10.01
N ASP A 131 -13.81 -5.87 8.90
CA ASP A 131 -14.36 -6.43 7.66
C ASP A 131 -13.29 -7.24 6.92
N SER A 132 -12.08 -6.70 6.81
CA SER A 132 -10.89 -7.34 6.25
C SER A 132 -9.62 -6.70 6.78
N ILE A 133 -8.47 -7.21 6.37
CA ILE A 133 -7.14 -6.75 6.80
C ILE A 133 -6.31 -6.40 5.57
N ALA A 134 -5.83 -5.16 5.50
CA ALA A 134 -4.79 -4.71 4.57
C ALA A 134 -3.44 -4.73 5.30
N LEU A 135 -2.52 -5.57 4.85
CA LEU A 135 -1.27 -5.88 5.53
C LEU A 135 -0.05 -5.47 4.71
N GLU A 136 0.84 -4.71 5.31
CA GLU A 136 2.20 -4.51 4.77
C GLU A 136 3.09 -5.70 5.15
N LEU A 137 3.50 -6.48 4.15
CA LEU A 137 4.09 -7.81 4.37
C LEU A 137 5.54 -7.75 4.86
N ASP A 138 6.21 -6.63 4.68
CA ASP A 138 7.61 -6.42 5.09
C ASP A 138 7.78 -5.84 6.52
N LEU A 139 6.73 -5.90 7.34
CA LEU A 139 6.81 -5.70 8.79
C LEU A 139 7.63 -6.82 9.47
N GLU A 140 7.88 -6.71 10.77
CA GLU A 140 8.52 -7.78 11.52
C GLU A 140 7.81 -9.13 11.34
N LYS A 141 8.61 -10.21 11.17
CA LYS A 141 8.06 -11.56 10.88
C LYS A 141 7.01 -12.00 11.88
N GLU A 142 7.21 -11.69 13.16
CA GLU A 142 6.27 -12.07 14.22
C GLU A 142 4.96 -11.26 14.14
N THR A 143 5.02 -9.98 13.78
CA THR A 143 3.83 -9.14 13.54
C THR A 143 2.97 -9.73 12.42
N VAL A 144 3.60 -10.13 11.30
CA VAL A 144 2.89 -10.77 10.19
C VAL A 144 2.25 -12.09 10.61
N LYS A 145 2.99 -12.96 11.35
CA LYS A 145 2.44 -14.23 11.85
C LYS A 145 1.26 -14.02 12.80
N GLN A 146 1.36 -13.06 13.71
CA GLN A 146 0.27 -12.75 14.63
C GLN A 146 -0.97 -12.26 13.88
N THR A 147 -0.78 -11.37 12.90
CA THR A 147 -1.88 -10.88 12.04
C THR A 147 -2.57 -12.03 11.32
N LEU A 148 -1.82 -12.94 10.68
CA LEU A 148 -2.38 -14.11 10.00
C LEU A 148 -3.09 -15.07 10.98
N ARG A 149 -2.56 -15.24 12.21
CA ARG A 149 -3.20 -16.03 13.25
C ARG A 149 -4.55 -15.44 13.68
N TYR A 150 -4.63 -14.12 13.87
CA TYR A 150 -5.89 -13.45 14.19
C TYR A 150 -6.87 -13.48 13.02
N ALA A 151 -6.38 -13.28 11.78
CA ALA A 151 -7.20 -13.42 10.58
C ALA A 151 -7.85 -14.81 10.51
N LYS A 152 -7.08 -15.87 10.71
CA LYS A 152 -7.59 -17.25 10.78
C LYS A 152 -8.56 -17.46 11.94
N LYS A 153 -8.25 -16.92 13.15
CA LYS A 153 -9.10 -17.03 14.34
C LYS A 153 -10.49 -16.44 14.12
N TYR A 154 -10.58 -15.32 13.40
CA TYR A 154 -11.81 -14.58 13.19
C TYR A 154 -12.39 -14.73 11.78
N GLY A 155 -11.81 -15.57 10.94
CA GLY A 155 -12.26 -15.81 9.57
C GLY A 155 -12.18 -14.57 8.67
N LYS A 156 -11.13 -13.72 8.86
CA LYS A 156 -10.97 -12.47 8.11
C LYS A 156 -10.09 -12.68 6.89
N LYS A 157 -10.44 -12.01 5.80
CA LYS A 157 -9.63 -11.95 4.60
C LYS A 157 -8.42 -11.03 4.79
N VAL A 158 -7.26 -11.44 4.25
CA VAL A 158 -6.02 -10.68 4.29
C VAL A 158 -5.59 -10.34 2.88
N TYR A 159 -5.44 -9.06 2.62
CA TYR A 159 -4.90 -8.51 1.39
C TYR A 159 -3.56 -7.86 1.71
N ALA A 160 -2.53 -8.12 0.92
CA ALA A 160 -1.19 -7.67 1.24
C ALA A 160 -0.52 -6.87 0.13
N VAL A 161 0.35 -5.99 0.55
CA VAL A 161 1.24 -5.16 -0.26
C VAL A 161 2.63 -5.16 0.35
N VAL A 162 3.63 -4.74 -0.39
CA VAL A 162 4.99 -4.53 0.12
C VAL A 162 5.46 -3.10 -0.12
N SER A 163 6.34 -2.61 0.75
CA SER A 163 7.15 -1.43 0.51
C SER A 163 8.60 -1.80 0.15
N ASN A 164 9.02 -3.02 0.51
CA ASN A 164 10.35 -3.55 0.20
C ASN A 164 10.30 -5.05 -0.11
N MET A 165 10.29 -5.38 -1.39
CA MET A 165 10.21 -6.76 -1.87
C MET A 165 11.38 -7.63 -1.39
N SER A 166 12.58 -7.09 -1.18
CA SER A 166 13.73 -7.88 -0.71
C SER A 166 13.46 -8.56 0.64
N ILE A 167 12.66 -7.91 1.51
CA ILE A 167 12.26 -8.49 2.81
C ILE A 167 11.13 -9.51 2.61
N ALA A 168 10.17 -9.22 1.74
CA ALA A 168 9.05 -10.12 1.47
C ALA A 168 9.50 -11.43 0.81
N MET A 169 10.60 -11.42 0.04
CA MET A 169 11.18 -12.64 -0.57
C MET A 169 11.60 -13.68 0.45
N GLU A 170 12.03 -13.26 1.63
CA GLU A 170 12.38 -14.18 2.74
C GLU A 170 11.16 -14.83 3.38
N ARG A 171 9.95 -14.42 2.96
CA ARG A 171 8.67 -14.74 3.59
C ARG A 171 7.65 -15.29 2.59
N ARG A 172 8.12 -16.01 1.58
CA ARG A 172 7.25 -16.61 0.54
C ARG A 172 6.16 -17.51 1.12
N ASP A 173 6.42 -18.15 2.26
CA ASP A 173 5.46 -18.98 2.98
C ASP A 173 4.21 -18.20 3.47
N PHE A 174 4.31 -16.88 3.66
CA PHE A 174 3.16 -16.06 4.01
C PHE A 174 2.24 -15.78 2.83
N LEU A 175 2.80 -15.68 1.61
CA LEU A 175 2.01 -15.42 0.40
C LEU A 175 0.93 -16.49 0.17
N GLN A 176 1.20 -17.74 0.58
CA GLN A 176 0.24 -18.86 0.48
C GLN A 176 -0.93 -18.75 1.47
N GLN A 177 -0.82 -17.85 2.46
CA GLN A 177 -1.83 -17.62 3.50
C GLN A 177 -2.59 -16.31 3.32
N ILE A 178 -2.30 -15.57 2.26
CA ILE A 178 -2.86 -14.26 1.92
C ILE A 178 -3.89 -14.44 0.81
N ASP A 179 -5.06 -13.82 0.95
CA ASP A 179 -6.14 -13.96 -0.02
C ASP A 179 -5.87 -13.23 -1.34
N CYS A 180 -5.15 -12.10 -1.30
CA CYS A 180 -4.68 -11.40 -2.49
C CYS A 180 -3.40 -10.61 -2.18
N PHE A 181 -2.37 -10.77 -3.00
CA PHE A 181 -1.12 -10.03 -2.94
C PHE A 181 -0.99 -9.08 -4.13
N VAL A 182 -0.73 -7.81 -3.85
CA VAL A 182 -0.55 -6.76 -4.88
C VAL A 182 0.88 -6.27 -4.87
N CYS A 183 1.51 -6.23 -6.03
CA CYS A 183 2.85 -5.68 -6.23
C CYS A 183 2.99 -5.07 -7.63
N ASN A 184 4.12 -4.44 -7.92
CA ASN A 184 4.42 -3.97 -9.27
C ASN A 184 5.20 -5.02 -10.08
N GLN A 185 5.38 -4.73 -11.37
CA GLN A 185 6.05 -5.63 -12.32
C GLN A 185 7.50 -5.96 -11.92
N GLN A 186 8.24 -4.97 -11.40
CA GLN A 186 9.61 -5.18 -10.93
C GLN A 186 9.64 -6.06 -9.66
N GLU A 187 8.74 -5.82 -8.74
CA GLU A 187 8.61 -6.61 -7.51
C GLU A 187 8.21 -8.05 -7.80
N ALA A 188 7.30 -8.27 -8.76
CA ALA A 188 6.95 -9.61 -9.23
C ALA A 188 8.17 -10.32 -9.85
N GLY A 189 8.97 -9.61 -10.63
CA GLY A 189 10.23 -10.12 -11.18
C GLY A 189 11.21 -10.56 -10.10
N LEU A 190 11.38 -9.75 -9.06
CA LEU A 190 12.21 -10.12 -7.89
C LEU A 190 11.67 -11.37 -7.20
N LEU A 191 10.35 -11.45 -6.98
CA LEU A 191 9.71 -12.58 -6.30
C LEU A 191 9.93 -13.91 -7.04
N PHE A 192 9.83 -13.90 -8.35
CA PHE A 192 9.96 -15.10 -9.19
C PHE A 192 11.34 -15.29 -9.82
N SER A 193 12.29 -14.36 -9.52
CA SER A 193 13.67 -14.38 -10.01
C SER A 193 13.75 -14.32 -11.54
N ASP A 194 12.97 -13.41 -12.13
CA ASP A 194 12.86 -13.19 -13.57
C ASP A 194 12.75 -11.68 -13.88
N ASP A 195 12.92 -11.29 -15.15
CA ASP A 195 12.75 -9.90 -15.60
C ASP A 195 11.45 -9.75 -16.39
N TYR A 196 10.47 -9.12 -15.77
CA TYR A 196 9.16 -8.87 -16.38
C TYR A 196 9.02 -7.45 -16.97
N GLY A 197 10.05 -6.60 -16.86
CA GLY A 197 9.98 -5.19 -17.27
C GLY A 197 9.63 -4.98 -18.75
N HIS A 198 9.94 -5.95 -19.59
CA HIS A 198 9.69 -5.91 -21.03
C HIS A 198 8.36 -6.53 -21.46
N LEU A 199 7.63 -7.21 -20.55
CA LEU A 199 6.41 -7.94 -20.91
C LEU A 199 5.23 -7.00 -21.16
N GLU A 200 4.43 -7.36 -22.17
CA GLU A 200 3.12 -6.77 -22.39
C GLU A 200 2.05 -7.46 -21.53
N PRO A 201 0.89 -6.81 -21.27
CA PRO A 201 -0.11 -7.32 -20.34
C PRO A 201 -0.58 -8.75 -20.65
N GLU A 202 -0.76 -9.12 -21.92
CA GLU A 202 -1.22 -10.43 -22.31
C GLU A 202 -0.17 -11.53 -22.00
N GLU A 203 1.09 -11.20 -22.15
CA GLU A 203 2.19 -12.11 -21.82
C GLU A 203 2.37 -12.20 -20.31
N MET A 204 2.36 -11.05 -19.62
CA MET A 204 2.42 -10.99 -18.16
C MET A 204 1.28 -11.79 -17.51
N CYS A 205 0.06 -11.71 -18.03
CA CYS A 205 -1.09 -12.47 -17.54
C CYS A 205 -0.83 -13.99 -17.59
N ARG A 206 -0.29 -14.50 -18.71
CA ARG A 206 0.05 -15.92 -18.86
C ARG A 206 1.16 -16.37 -17.90
N VAL A 207 2.22 -15.57 -17.78
CA VAL A 207 3.34 -15.84 -16.87
C VAL A 207 2.88 -15.80 -15.43
N LEU A 208 2.09 -14.80 -15.06
CA LEU A 208 1.56 -14.65 -13.70
C LEU A 208 0.66 -15.85 -13.32
N ALA A 209 -0.23 -16.29 -14.20
CA ALA A 209 -1.10 -17.43 -13.95
C ALA A 209 -0.29 -18.72 -13.68
N ALA A 210 0.77 -18.96 -14.46
CA ALA A 210 1.66 -20.11 -14.25
C ALA A 210 2.40 -20.02 -12.91
N ASN A 211 2.89 -18.84 -12.54
CA ASN A 211 3.64 -18.62 -11.32
C ASN A 211 2.75 -18.72 -10.07
N VAL A 212 1.56 -18.14 -10.10
CA VAL A 212 0.57 -18.19 -9.01
C VAL A 212 0.20 -19.64 -8.73
N TRP A 213 -0.08 -20.42 -9.78
CA TRP A 213 -0.40 -21.85 -9.66
C TRP A 213 0.78 -22.64 -9.08
N SER A 214 2.00 -22.46 -9.64
CA SER A 214 3.19 -23.24 -9.23
C SER A 214 3.65 -22.90 -7.80
N ALA A 215 3.49 -21.63 -7.38
CA ALA A 215 3.85 -21.17 -6.04
C ALA A 215 2.74 -21.40 -5.00
N ASN A 216 1.57 -21.91 -5.42
CA ASN A 216 0.39 -22.08 -4.57
C ASN A 216 -0.02 -20.77 -3.86
N ILE A 217 0.06 -19.64 -4.58
CA ILE A 217 -0.41 -18.32 -4.11
C ILE A 217 -1.90 -18.21 -4.47
N PRO A 218 -2.79 -17.89 -3.53
CA PRO A 218 -4.23 -17.85 -3.81
C PRO A 218 -4.63 -16.85 -4.90
N CYS A 219 -4.08 -15.64 -4.83
CA CYS A 219 -4.34 -14.57 -5.79
C CYS A 219 -3.18 -13.57 -5.81
N MET A 220 -2.85 -13.07 -6.99
CA MET A 220 -1.85 -12.03 -7.16
C MET A 220 -2.29 -11.02 -8.21
N VAL A 221 -2.01 -9.74 -7.94
CA VAL A 221 -2.22 -8.63 -8.89
C VAL A 221 -0.90 -7.93 -9.11
N VAL A 222 -0.56 -7.67 -10.37
CA VAL A 222 0.67 -6.97 -10.76
C VAL A 222 0.31 -5.70 -11.50
N THR A 223 0.69 -4.55 -10.94
CA THR A 223 0.55 -3.24 -11.60
C THR A 223 1.68 -3.04 -12.60
N MET A 224 1.35 -2.47 -13.78
CA MET A 224 2.24 -2.31 -14.93
C MET A 224 2.29 -0.85 -15.41
N GLY A 225 2.08 0.11 -14.49
CA GLY A 225 2.09 1.54 -14.80
C GLY A 225 1.02 1.93 -15.83
N ASP A 226 1.45 2.57 -16.91
CA ASP A 226 0.59 3.04 -17.99
C ASP A 226 -0.07 1.90 -18.80
N LYS A 227 0.40 0.66 -18.67
CA LYS A 227 -0.20 -0.53 -19.24
C LYS A 227 -1.35 -1.10 -18.41
N GLY A 228 -1.58 -0.60 -17.18
CA GLY A 228 -2.66 -1.04 -16.29
C GLY A 228 -2.21 -2.08 -15.26
N ALA A 229 -2.99 -3.14 -15.10
CA ALA A 229 -2.69 -4.23 -14.17
C ALA A 229 -3.13 -5.58 -14.74
N VAL A 230 -2.46 -6.63 -14.32
CA VAL A 230 -2.86 -8.02 -14.57
C VAL A 230 -3.11 -8.71 -13.25
N TYR A 231 -4.04 -9.68 -13.24
CA TYR A 231 -4.31 -10.51 -12.08
C TYR A 231 -4.36 -11.98 -12.45
N ALA A 232 -4.07 -12.84 -11.50
CA ALA A 232 -4.26 -14.28 -11.60
C ALA A 232 -4.63 -14.87 -10.25
N GLN A 233 -5.46 -15.92 -10.30
CA GLN A 233 -5.91 -16.72 -9.16
C GLN A 233 -5.48 -18.18 -9.32
N ALA A 234 -5.33 -18.88 -8.20
CA ALA A 234 -4.89 -20.26 -8.17
C ALA A 234 -5.88 -21.23 -8.85
N ASP A 235 -7.15 -20.83 -9.01
CA ASP A 235 -8.20 -21.59 -9.72
C ASP A 235 -8.12 -21.45 -11.24
N GLY A 236 -7.21 -20.62 -11.76
CA GLY A 236 -6.96 -20.39 -13.17
C GLY A 236 -7.64 -19.15 -13.73
N ASP A 237 -8.44 -18.42 -12.96
CA ASP A 237 -8.96 -17.12 -13.40
C ASP A 237 -7.82 -16.10 -13.51
N CYS A 238 -7.75 -15.43 -14.64
CA CYS A 238 -6.77 -14.37 -14.88
C CYS A 238 -7.33 -13.32 -15.85
N GLY A 239 -6.82 -12.11 -15.75
CA GLY A 239 -7.31 -11.03 -16.60
C GLY A 239 -6.44 -9.78 -16.55
N ILE A 240 -6.82 -8.83 -17.41
CA ILE A 240 -6.14 -7.56 -17.62
C ILE A 240 -7.11 -6.43 -17.33
N VAL A 241 -6.66 -5.45 -16.55
CA VAL A 241 -7.39 -4.21 -16.29
C VAL A 241 -6.58 -3.05 -16.90
N PRO A 242 -7.08 -2.39 -17.93
CA PRO A 242 -6.34 -1.33 -18.61
C PRO A 242 -6.18 -0.08 -17.74
N ALA A 243 -5.07 0.63 -17.89
CA ALA A 243 -4.85 1.91 -17.23
C ALA A 243 -5.86 2.96 -17.70
N LYS A 244 -6.23 3.89 -16.81
CA LYS A 244 -6.99 5.08 -17.20
C LYS A 244 -6.03 6.11 -17.80
N LYS A 245 -6.38 6.64 -18.99
CA LYS A 245 -5.60 7.69 -19.63
C LYS A 245 -5.90 9.04 -18.97
N VAL A 246 -4.89 9.63 -18.37
CA VAL A 246 -4.96 10.91 -17.65
C VAL A 246 -3.67 11.70 -17.83
N ASP A 247 -3.71 12.99 -17.53
CA ASP A 247 -2.52 13.84 -17.49
C ASP A 247 -1.78 13.62 -16.17
N VAL A 248 -0.53 13.14 -16.24
CA VAL A 248 0.27 12.77 -15.08
C VAL A 248 1.00 13.99 -14.54
N ILE A 249 0.83 14.25 -13.23
CA ILE A 249 1.55 15.29 -12.47
C ILE A 249 2.64 14.65 -11.61
N ASP A 250 2.28 13.66 -10.77
CA ASP A 250 3.18 12.91 -9.90
C ASP A 250 2.68 11.46 -9.77
N THR A 251 3.55 10.48 -9.85
CA THR A 251 3.19 9.06 -9.74
C THR A 251 3.26 8.52 -8.32
N THR A 252 3.72 9.34 -7.36
CA THR A 252 3.84 8.94 -5.95
C THR A 252 2.47 8.59 -5.36
N GLY A 253 2.37 7.45 -4.69
CA GLY A 253 1.12 6.99 -4.07
C GLY A 253 0.15 6.26 -5.01
N ALA A 254 0.41 6.21 -6.33
CA ALA A 254 -0.46 5.51 -7.28
C ALA A 254 -0.63 4.01 -6.95
N GLY A 255 0.46 3.33 -6.56
CA GLY A 255 0.44 1.93 -6.15
C GLY A 255 -0.38 1.71 -4.87
N ASP A 256 -0.24 2.61 -3.91
CA ASP A 256 -0.96 2.57 -2.64
C ASP A 256 -2.47 2.76 -2.85
N ALA A 257 -2.84 3.73 -3.68
CA ALA A 257 -4.23 3.98 -4.06
C ALA A 257 -4.83 2.83 -4.88
N PHE A 258 -4.03 2.22 -5.78
CA PHE A 258 -4.45 1.02 -6.50
C PHE A 258 -4.73 -0.13 -5.52
N PHE A 259 -3.84 -0.38 -4.58
CA PHE A 259 -4.03 -1.39 -3.55
C PHE A 259 -5.24 -1.08 -2.67
N ALA A 260 -5.40 0.16 -2.21
CA ALA A 260 -6.56 0.59 -1.42
C ALA A 260 -7.88 0.31 -2.13
N GLY A 261 -8.01 0.69 -3.41
CA GLY A 261 -9.20 0.44 -4.21
C GLY A 261 -9.47 -1.05 -4.43
N THR A 262 -8.43 -1.85 -4.64
CA THR A 262 -8.54 -3.31 -4.77
C THR A 262 -9.03 -3.93 -3.46
N VAL A 263 -8.48 -3.54 -2.32
CA VAL A 263 -8.92 -3.98 -0.99
C VAL A 263 -10.37 -3.60 -0.73
N ILE A 264 -10.77 -2.37 -1.05
CA ILE A 264 -12.16 -1.91 -0.90
C ILE A 264 -13.09 -2.79 -1.71
N GLY A 265 -12.81 -3.00 -2.99
CA GLY A 265 -13.65 -3.81 -3.86
C GLY A 265 -13.82 -5.24 -3.33
N LEU A 266 -12.72 -5.92 -3.04
CA LEU A 266 -12.72 -7.30 -2.52
C LEU A 266 -13.43 -7.42 -1.16
N THR A 267 -13.27 -6.42 -0.28
CA THR A 267 -13.93 -6.40 1.05
C THR A 267 -15.44 -6.33 0.91
N TYR A 268 -15.93 -5.54 -0.03
CA TYR A 268 -17.37 -5.29 -0.19
C TYR A 268 -18.00 -6.08 -1.35
N GLY A 269 -17.42 -7.25 -1.67
CA GLY A 269 -18.04 -8.26 -2.50
C GLY A 269 -17.97 -8.06 -4.00
N LYS A 270 -17.07 -7.21 -4.49
CA LYS A 270 -16.75 -7.10 -5.91
C LYS A 270 -15.89 -8.27 -6.39
N THR A 271 -16.00 -8.61 -7.65
CA THR A 271 -15.06 -9.52 -8.30
C THR A 271 -13.64 -8.95 -8.29
N LEU A 272 -12.62 -9.78 -8.51
CA LEU A 272 -11.25 -9.30 -8.58
C LEU A 272 -11.04 -8.28 -9.70
N ALA A 273 -11.64 -8.51 -10.89
CA ALA A 273 -11.60 -7.56 -11.99
C ALA A 273 -12.19 -6.19 -11.62
N GLU A 274 -13.41 -6.17 -11.07
CA GLU A 274 -14.07 -4.94 -10.61
C GLU A 274 -13.26 -4.24 -9.50
N SER A 275 -12.64 -5.00 -8.60
CA SER A 275 -11.81 -4.48 -7.52
C SER A 275 -10.54 -3.80 -8.07
N CYS A 276 -9.89 -4.41 -9.06
CA CYS A 276 -8.77 -3.81 -9.76
C CYS A 276 -9.19 -2.57 -10.58
N GLU A 277 -10.42 -2.52 -11.12
CA GLU A 277 -10.95 -1.31 -11.77
C GLU A 277 -11.15 -0.15 -10.78
N ILE A 278 -11.60 -0.44 -9.55
CA ILE A 278 -11.66 0.56 -8.46
C ILE A 278 -10.23 1.03 -8.16
N GLY A 279 -9.28 0.10 -8.01
CA GLY A 279 -7.86 0.42 -7.82
C GLY A 279 -7.29 1.30 -8.92
N SER A 280 -7.54 0.96 -10.18
CA SER A 280 -7.11 1.75 -11.34
C SER A 280 -7.71 3.16 -11.35
N ARG A 281 -8.97 3.33 -10.89
CA ARG A 281 -9.61 4.64 -10.80
C ARG A 281 -9.02 5.50 -9.69
N LEU A 282 -8.75 4.92 -8.51
CA LEU A 282 -8.09 5.66 -7.41
C LEU A 282 -6.66 6.03 -7.80
N ALA A 283 -5.87 5.11 -8.34
CA ALA A 283 -4.52 5.38 -8.82
C ALA A 283 -4.49 6.52 -9.86
N ALA A 284 -5.39 6.47 -10.85
CA ALA A 284 -5.51 7.52 -11.85
C ALA A 284 -5.83 8.89 -11.25
N SER A 285 -6.62 8.95 -10.17
CA SER A 285 -6.94 10.21 -9.50
C SER A 285 -5.76 10.79 -8.71
N VAL A 286 -4.91 9.93 -8.13
CA VAL A 286 -3.69 10.35 -7.40
C VAL A 286 -2.69 10.97 -8.37
N ILE A 287 -2.43 10.34 -9.50
CA ILE A 287 -1.39 10.84 -10.43
C ILE A 287 -1.74 12.16 -11.14
N CYS A 288 -2.98 12.63 -11.01
CA CYS A 288 -3.45 13.92 -11.53
C CYS A 288 -3.26 15.08 -10.53
N ILE A 289 -2.74 14.83 -9.34
CA ILE A 289 -2.59 15.83 -8.29
C ILE A 289 -1.19 15.72 -7.66
N THR A 290 -0.83 16.68 -6.81
CA THR A 290 0.46 16.70 -6.10
C THR A 290 0.44 15.93 -4.77
N GLU A 291 -0.76 15.55 -4.30
CA GLU A 291 -0.93 14.74 -3.09
C GLU A 291 -0.64 13.26 -3.40
N ASN A 292 -0.15 12.52 -2.41
CA ASN A 292 0.16 11.09 -2.54
C ASN A 292 -0.99 10.16 -2.13
N VAL A 293 -2.20 10.70 -2.02
CA VAL A 293 -3.45 9.99 -1.72
C VAL A 293 -4.58 10.51 -2.60
N CYS A 294 -5.61 9.69 -2.82
CA CYS A 294 -6.70 10.03 -3.71
C CYS A 294 -7.59 11.17 -3.15
N PRO A 295 -8.23 11.95 -4.02
CA PRO A 295 -9.26 12.88 -3.59
C PRO A 295 -10.49 12.13 -3.02
N ARG A 296 -11.44 12.87 -2.47
CA ARG A 296 -12.65 12.26 -1.89
C ARG A 296 -13.56 11.68 -2.97
N PHE A 297 -14.05 10.47 -2.70
CA PHE A 297 -15.06 9.75 -3.45
C PHE A 297 -16.17 9.28 -2.52
N ARG A 298 -17.35 9.04 -3.07
CA ARG A 298 -18.43 8.36 -2.36
C ARG A 298 -18.44 6.88 -2.69
N PRO A 299 -18.76 5.98 -1.74
CA PRO A 299 -18.83 4.54 -2.00
C PRO A 299 -19.75 4.19 -3.18
N LEU A 300 -20.86 4.90 -3.32
CA LEU A 300 -21.82 4.71 -4.42
C LEU A 300 -21.21 4.94 -5.81
N GLU A 301 -20.14 5.74 -5.94
CA GLU A 301 -19.45 5.95 -7.21
C GLU A 301 -18.74 4.68 -7.72
N PHE A 302 -18.54 3.74 -6.85
CA PHE A 302 -17.97 2.42 -7.11
C PHE A 302 -19.03 1.31 -7.03
N GLY A 303 -20.31 1.68 -6.92
CA GLY A 303 -21.40 0.72 -6.77
C GLY A 303 -21.30 -0.08 -5.45
N LEU A 304 -20.75 0.52 -4.42
CA LEU A 304 -20.66 -0.06 -3.08
C LEU A 304 -21.87 0.39 -2.26
N ASP A 305 -22.63 -0.58 -1.77
CA ASP A 305 -23.75 -0.35 -0.85
C ASP A 305 -23.24 -0.53 0.58
N VAL A 306 -22.55 0.48 1.07
CA VAL A 306 -21.99 0.48 2.44
C VAL A 306 -22.83 1.45 3.26
N PRO A 307 -23.28 1.07 4.48
CA PRO A 307 -23.97 2.00 5.35
C PRO A 307 -23.12 3.24 5.63
N VAL A 308 -23.65 4.41 5.27
CA VAL A 308 -23.01 5.68 5.66
C VAL A 308 -23.14 5.77 7.19
N VAL A 309 -22.03 5.65 7.87
CA VAL A 309 -21.95 5.84 9.32
C VAL A 309 -21.69 7.33 9.57
N ASP A 310 -22.66 8.03 10.10
CA ASP A 310 -22.59 9.45 10.50
C ASP A 310 -21.44 9.76 11.50
#